data_eccf25823a8c6d4bf1582b2ea5e87ec2
#
_entry.id   eccf25823a8c6d4bf1582b2ea5e87ec2
#
_cell.length_a   1.000
_cell.length_b   1.000
_cell.length_c   1.000
_cell.angle_alpha   90.00
_cell.angle_beta   90.00
_cell.angle_gamma   90.00
#
_symmetry.space_group_name_H-M   'P 1'
#
loop_
_entity.id
_entity.type
_entity.pdbx_description
1 polymer ?
#
loop_
_entity_poly.entity_id
_entity_poly.type
_entity_poly.pdbx_seq_one_letter_code
_entity_poly.pdbx_strand_id
1 'polypeptide(L)'
;MKDLIAGKLTVEGGGMSFLGLFLEAHIIVQIVMMGLVIASVWSWAIIIEKYFSFRRARVEADRFENMFWSSPSLEELYANLSRGGRTIAMAALFVAAMREWKRSVEGSIRALGGIQLRVEKVMDVTISREMERLERRLLFLATVGSTAPFVGLFGTVWGIMTSFQAIAVSKNTSLAVVAPGIAEALFATAIGLVAAIPAVVFYNKFSADAARLNQRLEAFADEFSAIVSRQVDSGA
;
A
#
# COMPACT_ATOMS: atom_id res chain seq x y z
N MET A 1 -13.63 -40.50 -8.21
CA MET A 1 -13.52 -39.05 -8.49
C MET A 1 -13.20 -38.22 -7.22
N LYS A 2 -12.64 -38.86 -6.15
CA LYS A 2 -12.13 -38.21 -4.93
C LYS A 2 -10.61 -38.27 -4.78
N ASP A 3 -9.92 -39.01 -5.68
CA ASP A 3 -8.47 -39.24 -5.58
C ASP A 3 -7.64 -38.30 -6.45
N LEU A 4 -8.27 -37.35 -7.14
CA LEU A 4 -7.61 -36.39 -8.06
C LEU A 4 -7.20 -35.05 -7.43
N ILE A 5 -7.52 -34.83 -6.15
CA ILE A 5 -7.24 -33.57 -5.44
C ILE A 5 -6.13 -33.76 -4.36
N ALA A 6 -5.79 -34.98 -4.03
CA ALA A 6 -4.64 -35.30 -3.21
C ALA A 6 -3.46 -35.68 -4.12
N GLY A 7 -3.05 -34.76 -4.96
CA GLY A 7 -1.80 -34.87 -5.75
C GLY A 7 -0.62 -34.87 -4.81
N LYS A 8 -0.36 -36.04 -4.20
CA LYS A 8 0.91 -36.40 -3.61
C LYS A 8 1.94 -36.39 -4.73
N LEU A 9 2.59 -35.23 -4.95
CA LEU A 9 3.86 -35.11 -5.66
C LEU A 9 4.96 -35.76 -4.80
N THR A 10 4.78 -37.05 -4.48
CA THR A 10 5.86 -37.92 -4.09
C THR A 10 6.50 -38.39 -5.38
N VAL A 11 7.45 -37.63 -5.90
CA VAL A 11 8.47 -38.17 -6.80
C VAL A 11 9.32 -39.10 -5.92
N GLU A 12 9.02 -40.39 -5.93
CA GLU A 12 9.92 -41.45 -5.42
C GLU A 12 11.16 -41.45 -6.33
N GLY A 13 12.25 -40.91 -5.81
CA GLY A 13 13.52 -40.80 -6.48
C GLY A 13 14.17 -39.49 -6.13
N GLY A 14 14.89 -39.40 -4.98
CA GLY A 14 15.72 -38.26 -4.57
C GLY A 14 15.02 -36.89 -4.69
N GLY A 15 13.86 -36.74 -4.06
CA GLY A 15 12.99 -35.59 -4.30
C GLY A 15 13.67 -34.29 -3.86
N MET A 16 13.95 -33.39 -4.80
CA MET A 16 14.24 -32.00 -4.52
C MET A 16 13.01 -31.36 -3.85
N SER A 17 12.89 -31.57 -2.55
CA SER A 17 11.92 -30.83 -1.73
C SER A 17 12.34 -29.37 -1.72
N PHE A 18 11.36 -28.43 -1.77
CA PHE A 18 11.66 -26.99 -1.63
C PHE A 18 12.52 -26.69 -0.39
N LEU A 19 12.30 -27.44 0.69
CA LEU A 19 13.11 -27.34 1.90
C LEU A 19 14.51 -27.89 1.71
N GLY A 20 14.67 -28.97 0.93
CA GLY A 20 15.98 -29.53 0.56
C GLY A 20 16.80 -28.55 -0.26
N LEU A 21 16.23 -27.96 -1.32
CA LEU A 21 16.88 -26.93 -2.12
C LEU A 21 17.33 -25.71 -1.28
N PHE A 22 16.56 -25.35 -0.27
CA PHE A 22 16.94 -24.27 0.65
C PHE A 22 18.12 -24.68 1.56
N LEU A 23 18.07 -25.88 2.16
CA LEU A 23 19.06 -26.32 3.15
C LEU A 23 20.42 -26.69 2.54
N GLU A 24 20.43 -27.17 1.30
CA GLU A 24 21.64 -27.53 0.55
C GLU A 24 22.31 -26.32 -0.10
N ALA A 25 21.57 -25.20 -0.29
CA ALA A 25 22.07 -24.01 -0.94
C ALA A 25 23.23 -23.38 -0.17
N HIS A 26 24.14 -22.75 -0.94
CA HIS A 26 25.22 -21.94 -0.35
C HIS A 26 24.65 -20.85 0.58
N ILE A 27 25.32 -20.57 1.70
CA ILE A 27 24.85 -19.65 2.76
C ILE A 27 24.40 -18.28 2.22
N ILE A 28 25.06 -17.74 1.20
CA ILE A 28 24.68 -16.46 0.57
C ILE A 28 23.34 -16.58 -0.14
N VAL A 29 23.10 -17.68 -0.85
CA VAL A 29 21.82 -17.94 -1.53
C VAL A 29 20.70 -18.16 -0.51
N GLN A 30 20.99 -18.84 0.61
CA GLN A 30 20.03 -18.98 1.73
C GLN A 30 19.63 -17.62 2.33
N ILE A 31 20.60 -16.72 2.55
CA ILE A 31 20.33 -15.37 3.06
C ILE A 31 19.44 -14.58 2.08
N VAL A 32 19.74 -14.66 0.78
CA VAL A 32 18.93 -14.04 -0.28
C VAL A 32 17.51 -14.57 -0.27
N MET A 33 17.32 -15.89 -0.29
CA MET A 33 16.01 -16.52 -0.28
C MET A 33 15.21 -16.15 0.98
N MET A 34 15.85 -16.20 2.16
CA MET A 34 15.22 -15.83 3.43
C MET A 34 14.77 -14.37 3.42
N GLY A 35 15.61 -13.44 2.97
CA GLY A 35 15.29 -12.04 2.84
C GLY A 35 14.09 -11.80 1.91
N LEU A 36 14.04 -12.49 0.77
CA LEU A 36 12.94 -12.41 -0.18
C LEU A 36 11.63 -12.97 0.39
N VAL A 37 11.68 -14.08 1.13
CA VAL A 37 10.49 -14.64 1.80
C VAL A 37 9.96 -13.67 2.85
N ILE A 38 10.82 -13.10 3.69
CA ILE A 38 10.43 -12.11 4.69
C ILE A 38 9.80 -10.88 4.01
N ALA A 39 10.42 -10.37 2.94
CA ALA A 39 9.89 -9.24 2.18
C ALA A 39 8.53 -9.57 1.55
N SER A 40 8.34 -10.79 1.04
CA SER A 40 7.07 -11.26 0.49
C SER A 40 5.97 -11.30 1.54
N VAL A 41 6.22 -11.92 2.70
CA VAL A 41 5.26 -12.00 3.82
C VAL A 41 4.87 -10.60 4.29
N TRP A 42 5.85 -9.70 4.44
CA TRP A 42 5.60 -8.31 4.84
C TRP A 42 4.80 -7.54 3.80
N SER A 43 5.08 -7.76 2.50
CA SER A 43 4.30 -7.19 1.39
C SER A 43 2.83 -7.62 1.46
N TRP A 44 2.55 -8.89 1.70
CA TRP A 44 1.18 -9.39 1.86
C TRP A 44 0.47 -8.77 3.07
N ALA A 45 1.17 -8.59 4.20
CA ALA A 45 0.61 -7.90 5.37
C ALA A 45 0.19 -6.46 5.03
N ILE A 46 1.05 -5.72 4.31
CA ILE A 46 0.74 -4.37 3.84
C ILE A 46 -0.43 -4.37 2.85
N ILE A 47 -0.46 -5.30 1.90
CA ILE A 47 -1.53 -5.43 0.91
C ILE A 47 -2.89 -5.59 1.59
N ILE A 48 -2.98 -6.50 2.57
CA ILE A 48 -4.21 -6.76 3.32
C ILE A 48 -4.63 -5.51 4.12
N GLU A 49 -3.70 -4.89 4.85
CA GLU A 49 -3.95 -3.65 5.62
C GLU A 49 -4.51 -2.54 4.70
N LYS A 50 -3.85 -2.33 3.55
CA LYS A 50 -4.23 -1.26 2.61
C LYS A 50 -5.54 -1.54 1.88
N TYR A 51 -5.80 -2.77 1.53
CA TYR A 51 -7.06 -3.16 0.91
C TYR A 51 -8.27 -2.76 1.79
N PHE A 52 -8.22 -3.07 3.08
CA PHE A 52 -9.26 -2.67 4.01
C PHE A 52 -9.28 -1.17 4.29
N SER A 53 -8.12 -0.52 4.37
CA SER A 53 -8.01 0.91 4.62
C SER A 53 -8.62 1.75 3.49
N PHE A 54 -8.27 1.47 2.23
CA PHE A 54 -8.83 2.16 1.07
C PHE A 54 -10.32 1.86 0.87
N ARG A 55 -10.74 0.60 1.07
CA ARG A 55 -12.16 0.24 1.03
C ARG A 55 -12.97 1.04 2.05
N ARG A 56 -12.46 1.11 3.28
CA ARG A 56 -13.11 1.88 4.36
C ARG A 56 -13.16 3.37 4.02
N ALA A 57 -12.06 3.96 3.58
CA ALA A 57 -12.02 5.38 3.22
C ALA A 57 -13.03 5.73 2.11
N ARG A 58 -13.18 4.86 1.10
CA ARG A 58 -14.16 5.03 0.02
C ARG A 58 -15.60 4.95 0.54
N VAL A 59 -15.93 3.92 1.31
CA VAL A 59 -17.29 3.74 1.86
C VAL A 59 -17.67 4.90 2.79
N GLU A 60 -16.73 5.38 3.60
CA GLU A 60 -16.97 6.54 4.47
C GLU A 60 -17.14 7.84 3.67
N ALA A 61 -16.38 8.02 2.57
CA ALA A 61 -16.57 9.15 1.67
C ALA A 61 -17.96 9.13 1.01
N ASP A 62 -18.39 7.98 0.47
CA ASP A 62 -19.71 7.82 -0.13
C ASP A 62 -20.84 8.11 0.87
N ARG A 63 -20.71 7.60 2.11
CA ARG A 63 -21.67 7.87 3.19
C ARG A 63 -21.71 9.34 3.57
N PHE A 64 -20.55 9.97 3.67
CA PHE A 64 -20.48 11.38 4.02
C PHE A 64 -21.11 12.27 2.95
N GLU A 65 -20.82 12.06 1.67
CA GLU A 65 -21.44 12.81 0.57
C GLU A 65 -22.97 12.71 0.62
N ASN A 66 -23.51 11.51 0.80
CA ASN A 66 -24.95 11.31 0.93
C ASN A 66 -25.54 12.08 2.14
N MET A 67 -24.85 12.06 3.28
CA MET A 67 -25.29 12.82 4.46
C MET A 67 -25.17 14.32 4.25
N PHE A 68 -24.11 14.79 3.60
CA PHE A 68 -23.88 16.22 3.35
C PHE A 68 -24.97 16.83 2.51
N TRP A 69 -25.31 16.19 1.37
CA TRP A 69 -26.34 16.68 0.46
C TRP A 69 -27.78 16.48 0.96
N SER A 70 -28.00 15.56 1.88
CA SER A 70 -29.32 15.34 2.49
C SER A 70 -29.55 16.14 3.79
N SER A 71 -28.50 16.75 4.33
CA SER A 71 -28.58 17.46 5.61
C SER A 71 -29.24 18.84 5.44
N PRO A 72 -30.21 19.18 6.28
CA PRO A 72 -30.89 20.50 6.23
C PRO A 72 -30.02 21.65 6.77
N SER A 73 -28.98 21.33 7.58
CA SER A 73 -28.11 22.32 8.23
C SER A 73 -26.70 21.78 8.39
N LEU A 74 -25.70 22.59 8.01
CA LEU A 74 -24.29 22.30 8.16
C LEU A 74 -23.88 22.23 9.64
N GLU A 75 -24.51 23.04 10.49
CA GLU A 75 -24.27 23.08 11.94
C GLU A 75 -24.71 21.79 12.63
N GLU A 76 -25.86 21.26 12.26
CA GLU A 76 -26.36 19.98 12.77
C GLU A 76 -25.50 18.82 12.35
N LEU A 77 -25.11 18.78 11.07
CA LEU A 77 -24.18 17.79 10.53
C LEU A 77 -22.83 17.83 11.28
N TYR A 78 -22.29 19.04 11.49
CA TYR A 78 -21.05 19.24 12.24
C TYR A 78 -21.19 18.74 13.69
N ALA A 79 -22.29 19.09 14.37
CA ALA A 79 -22.53 18.65 15.75
C ALA A 79 -22.59 17.12 15.87
N ASN A 80 -23.24 16.46 14.92
CA ASN A 80 -23.37 15.00 14.88
C ASN A 80 -22.01 14.33 14.64
N LEU A 81 -21.23 14.79 13.65
CA LEU A 81 -19.91 14.25 13.33
C LEU A 81 -18.89 14.51 14.44
N SER A 82 -18.96 15.67 15.10
CA SER A 82 -18.03 16.01 16.20
C SER A 82 -18.26 15.15 17.44
N ARG A 83 -19.46 14.63 17.66
CA ARG A 83 -19.79 13.71 18.77
C ARG A 83 -19.44 12.26 18.43
N GLY A 84 -19.40 11.90 17.15
CA GLY A 84 -19.27 10.53 16.68
C GLY A 84 -17.85 9.94 16.77
N GLY A 85 -16.85 10.65 17.27
CA GLY A 85 -15.50 10.16 17.45
C GLY A 85 -14.62 10.34 16.21
N ARG A 86 -13.91 9.29 15.78
CA ARG A 86 -12.91 9.39 14.70
C ARG A 86 -13.54 9.59 13.34
N THR A 87 -13.40 10.77 12.78
CA THR A 87 -13.75 11.08 11.39
C THR A 87 -12.63 10.68 10.44
N ILE A 88 -12.98 10.24 9.23
CA ILE A 88 -12.03 9.74 8.22
C ILE A 88 -12.30 10.45 6.90
N ALA A 89 -11.26 10.70 6.15
CA ALA A 89 -11.28 11.27 4.81
C ALA A 89 -12.18 12.54 4.73
N MET A 90 -13.25 12.49 3.96
CA MET A 90 -14.10 13.64 3.66
C MET A 90 -14.79 14.22 4.90
N ALA A 91 -15.24 13.38 5.83
CA ALA A 91 -15.83 13.84 7.10
C ALA A 91 -14.80 14.58 7.98
N ALA A 92 -13.52 14.16 7.95
CA ALA A 92 -12.45 14.86 8.67
C ALA A 92 -12.19 16.25 8.07
N LEU A 93 -12.25 16.35 6.74
CA LEU A 93 -12.10 17.58 5.98
C LEU A 93 -13.20 18.58 6.35
N PHE A 94 -14.47 18.15 6.30
CA PHE A 94 -15.61 18.96 6.68
C PHE A 94 -15.54 19.44 8.14
N VAL A 95 -15.21 18.55 9.08
CA VAL A 95 -15.08 18.92 10.50
C VAL A 95 -13.97 19.94 10.72
N ALA A 96 -12.83 19.79 10.02
CA ALA A 96 -11.74 20.74 10.10
C ALA A 96 -12.14 22.12 9.54
N ALA A 97 -12.80 22.15 8.38
CA ALA A 97 -13.31 23.36 7.74
C ALA A 97 -14.34 24.09 8.62
N MET A 98 -15.34 23.36 9.14
CA MET A 98 -16.37 23.94 10.01
C MET A 98 -15.83 24.46 11.34
N ARG A 99 -14.79 23.80 11.88
CA ARG A 99 -14.10 24.28 13.09
C ARG A 99 -13.40 25.61 12.84
N GLU A 100 -12.72 25.75 11.71
CA GLU A 100 -12.05 26.99 11.33
C GLU A 100 -13.05 28.09 11.01
N TRP A 101 -14.14 27.75 10.32
CA TRP A 101 -15.25 28.65 10.07
C TRP A 101 -15.81 29.23 11.38
N LYS A 102 -16.21 28.40 12.32
CA LYS A 102 -16.76 28.86 13.62
C LYS A 102 -15.79 29.73 14.38
N ARG A 103 -14.52 29.33 14.48
CA ARG A 103 -13.47 30.13 15.14
C ARG A 103 -13.29 31.50 14.47
N SER A 104 -13.40 31.55 13.16
CA SER A 104 -13.23 32.80 12.40
C SER A 104 -14.42 33.73 12.56
N VAL A 105 -15.64 33.20 12.69
CA VAL A 105 -16.85 34.00 12.91
C VAL A 105 -16.93 34.52 14.34
N GLU A 106 -16.52 33.74 15.35
CA GLU A 106 -16.48 34.15 16.74
C GLU A 106 -15.42 35.25 17.05
N GLY A 107 -14.39 35.35 16.19
CA GLY A 107 -13.17 36.16 16.39
C GLY A 107 -13.16 37.57 15.84
N SER A 108 -14.26 38.36 15.82
CA SER A 108 -14.37 39.76 15.38
C SER A 108 -14.63 40.02 13.90
N ILE A 109 -15.57 40.90 13.64
CA ILE A 109 -16.08 41.40 12.33
C ILE A 109 -14.99 41.90 11.36
N ARG A 110 -13.81 42.30 11.83
CA ARG A 110 -12.70 42.73 10.98
C ARG A 110 -11.96 41.62 10.27
N ALA A 111 -12.23 40.36 10.57
CA ALA A 111 -11.52 39.19 10.01
C ALA A 111 -12.25 38.49 8.86
N LEU A 112 -13.40 39.02 8.37
CA LEU A 112 -14.19 38.41 7.28
C LEU A 112 -13.39 38.28 5.97
N GLY A 113 -12.55 39.25 5.64
CA GLY A 113 -11.71 39.26 4.45
C GLY A 113 -10.53 38.29 4.48
N GLY A 114 -10.73 37.04 4.86
CA GLY A 114 -9.69 35.99 4.85
C GLY A 114 -10.18 34.66 5.40
N ILE A 115 -11.46 34.59 5.74
CA ILE A 115 -12.06 33.33 6.26
C ILE A 115 -11.96 32.24 5.21
N GLN A 116 -12.33 32.53 3.97
CA GLN A 116 -12.28 31.58 2.88
C GLN A 116 -10.87 31.00 2.72
N LEU A 117 -9.85 31.86 2.66
CA LEU A 117 -8.46 31.43 2.50
C LEU A 117 -7.98 30.56 3.68
N ARG A 118 -8.41 30.87 4.93
CA ARG A 118 -8.07 30.05 6.09
C ARG A 118 -8.74 28.69 6.05
N VAL A 119 -10.02 28.65 5.66
CA VAL A 119 -10.78 27.40 5.51
C VAL A 119 -10.15 26.53 4.41
N GLU A 120 -9.86 27.10 3.24
CA GLU A 120 -9.14 26.42 2.15
C GLU A 120 -7.82 25.84 2.65
N LYS A 121 -7.02 26.65 3.34
CA LYS A 121 -5.70 26.20 3.85
C LYS A 121 -5.79 25.08 4.87
N VAL A 122 -6.80 25.08 5.73
CA VAL A 122 -7.05 24.01 6.70
C VAL A 122 -7.51 22.74 5.97
N MET A 123 -8.30 22.87 4.90
CA MET A 123 -8.72 21.75 4.08
C MET A 123 -7.51 21.12 3.35
N ASP A 124 -6.66 21.92 2.70
CA ASP A 124 -5.43 21.44 2.03
C ASP A 124 -4.53 20.63 2.98
N VAL A 125 -4.29 21.17 4.18
CA VAL A 125 -3.48 20.49 5.19
C VAL A 125 -4.14 19.19 5.65
N THR A 126 -5.45 19.17 5.75
CA THR A 126 -6.20 17.96 6.15
C THR A 126 -6.18 16.91 5.07
N ILE A 127 -6.35 17.29 3.79
CA ILE A 127 -6.20 16.39 2.63
C ILE A 127 -4.81 15.77 2.65
N SER A 128 -3.77 16.59 2.73
CA SER A 128 -2.38 16.11 2.75
C SER A 128 -2.13 15.08 3.86
N ARG A 129 -2.63 15.32 5.07
CA ARG A 129 -2.50 14.40 6.21
C ARG A 129 -3.25 13.08 6.00
N GLU A 130 -4.47 13.14 5.46
CA GLU A 130 -5.24 11.91 5.20
C GLU A 130 -4.61 11.09 4.07
N MET A 131 -4.07 11.75 3.03
CA MET A 131 -3.35 11.09 1.95
C MET A 131 -2.05 10.47 2.43
N GLU A 132 -1.22 11.19 3.20
CA GLU A 132 0.01 10.67 3.79
C GLU A 132 -0.26 9.40 4.62
N ARG A 133 -1.35 9.41 5.39
CA ARG A 133 -1.76 8.25 6.19
C ARG A 133 -2.15 7.05 5.33
N LEU A 134 -2.85 7.27 4.22
CA LEU A 134 -3.27 6.21 3.31
C LEU A 134 -2.10 5.67 2.49
N GLU A 135 -1.18 6.52 2.06
CA GLU A 135 -0.01 6.16 1.25
C GLU A 135 1.14 5.58 2.07
N ARG A 136 1.12 5.75 3.37
CA ARG A 136 2.14 5.22 4.26
C ARG A 136 2.40 3.73 3.98
N ARG A 137 3.65 3.33 3.83
CA ARG A 137 4.14 1.98 3.49
C ARG A 137 3.92 1.54 2.03
N LEU A 138 3.26 2.31 1.16
CA LEU A 138 3.19 1.95 -0.25
C LEU A 138 4.58 1.94 -0.89
N LEU A 139 5.47 2.84 -0.45
CA LEU A 139 6.86 2.87 -0.90
C LEU A 139 7.57 1.53 -0.69
N PHE A 140 7.26 0.79 0.39
CA PHE A 140 7.83 -0.55 0.60
C PHE A 140 7.42 -1.52 -0.52
N LEU A 141 6.14 -1.52 -0.92
CA LEU A 141 5.66 -2.34 -2.04
C LEU A 141 6.37 -1.97 -3.36
N ALA A 142 6.54 -0.67 -3.61
CA ALA A 142 7.28 -0.20 -4.79
C ALA A 142 8.73 -0.70 -4.78
N THR A 143 9.39 -0.61 -3.62
CA THR A 143 10.77 -1.06 -3.46
C THR A 143 10.90 -2.57 -3.66
N VAL A 144 10.08 -3.38 -2.98
CA VAL A 144 10.10 -4.84 -3.16
C VAL A 144 9.80 -5.20 -4.61
N GLY A 145 8.79 -4.58 -5.20
CA GLY A 145 8.40 -4.82 -6.58
C GLY A 145 9.52 -4.56 -7.59
N SER A 146 10.30 -3.51 -7.39
CA SER A 146 11.40 -3.14 -8.29
C SER A 146 12.71 -3.85 -7.99
N THR A 147 12.99 -4.21 -6.72
CA THR A 147 14.32 -4.74 -6.33
C THR A 147 14.35 -6.25 -6.16
N ALA A 148 13.24 -6.89 -5.73
CA ALA A 148 13.24 -8.33 -5.46
C ALA A 148 13.63 -9.21 -6.66
N PRO A 149 13.26 -8.90 -7.93
CA PRO A 149 13.73 -9.66 -9.07
C PRO A 149 15.27 -9.63 -9.22
N PHE A 150 15.88 -8.46 -8.97
CA PHE A 150 17.34 -8.31 -9.05
C PHE A 150 18.06 -9.01 -7.89
N VAL A 151 17.47 -8.99 -6.70
CA VAL A 151 17.98 -9.75 -5.55
C VAL A 151 17.91 -11.25 -5.83
N GLY A 152 16.81 -11.74 -6.43
CA GLY A 152 16.69 -13.12 -6.88
C GLY A 152 17.72 -13.48 -7.97
N LEU A 153 17.91 -12.59 -8.95
CA LEU A 153 18.92 -12.75 -9.99
C LEU A 153 20.34 -12.80 -9.40
N PHE A 154 20.66 -11.98 -8.41
CA PHE A 154 21.92 -12.06 -7.69
C PHE A 154 22.11 -13.45 -7.06
N GLY A 155 21.07 -14.03 -6.45
CA GLY A 155 21.09 -15.41 -5.95
C GLY A 155 21.43 -16.43 -7.03
N THR A 156 20.87 -16.25 -8.25
CA THR A 156 21.16 -17.13 -9.39
C THR A 156 22.61 -17.03 -9.83
N VAL A 157 23.11 -15.82 -10.00
CA VAL A 157 24.50 -15.59 -10.41
C VAL A 157 25.46 -16.21 -9.40
N TRP A 158 25.21 -16.01 -8.12
CA TRP A 158 26.04 -16.59 -7.05
C TRP A 158 25.99 -18.12 -7.04
N GLY A 159 24.83 -18.74 -7.12
CA GLY A 159 24.67 -20.19 -7.11
C GLY A 159 25.30 -20.86 -8.33
N ILE A 160 25.15 -20.27 -9.53
CA ILE A 160 25.83 -20.77 -10.73
C ILE A 160 27.36 -20.66 -10.60
N MET A 161 27.86 -19.54 -10.07
CA MET A 161 29.27 -19.32 -9.84
C MET A 161 29.84 -20.41 -8.89
N THR A 162 29.17 -20.69 -7.78
CA THR A 162 29.62 -21.74 -6.86
C THR A 162 29.52 -23.13 -7.45
N SER A 163 28.55 -23.41 -8.32
CA SER A 163 28.47 -24.69 -9.07
C SER A 163 29.67 -24.89 -10.01
N PHE A 164 30.10 -23.84 -10.72
CA PHE A 164 31.31 -23.91 -11.55
C PHE A 164 32.58 -24.07 -10.74
N GLN A 165 32.67 -23.44 -9.56
CA GLN A 165 33.80 -23.66 -8.65
C GLN A 165 33.85 -25.10 -8.17
N ALA A 166 32.73 -25.75 -7.90
CA ALA A 166 32.68 -27.17 -7.54
C ALA A 166 33.22 -28.08 -8.64
N ILE A 167 32.93 -27.79 -9.93
CA ILE A 167 33.55 -28.50 -11.08
C ILE A 167 35.08 -28.35 -11.06
N ALA A 168 35.56 -27.11 -10.89
CA ALA A 168 36.99 -26.83 -10.91
C ALA A 168 37.75 -27.58 -9.81
N VAL A 169 37.18 -27.71 -8.63
CA VAL A 169 37.75 -28.42 -7.48
C VAL A 169 37.66 -29.94 -7.66
N SER A 170 36.49 -30.45 -8.06
CA SER A 170 36.28 -31.90 -8.20
C SER A 170 36.88 -32.50 -9.48
N LYS A 171 37.26 -31.65 -10.44
CA LYS A 171 37.67 -32.03 -11.80
C LYS A 171 36.66 -32.99 -12.48
N ASN A 172 35.42 -32.95 -12.07
CA ASN A 172 34.32 -33.76 -12.56
C ASN A 172 33.28 -32.90 -13.23
N THR A 173 33.15 -33.02 -14.56
CA THR A 173 32.19 -32.25 -15.38
C THR A 173 30.84 -32.92 -15.51
N SER A 174 30.53 -33.91 -14.68
CA SER A 174 29.25 -34.59 -14.68
C SER A 174 28.11 -33.60 -14.31
N LEU A 175 27.03 -33.63 -15.07
CA LEU A 175 25.86 -32.85 -14.81
C LEU A 175 25.26 -33.11 -13.39
N ALA A 176 25.45 -34.33 -12.88
CA ALA A 176 25.00 -34.70 -11.53
C ALA A 176 25.65 -33.87 -10.41
N VAL A 177 26.86 -33.32 -10.65
CA VAL A 177 27.58 -32.48 -9.67
C VAL A 177 27.04 -31.07 -9.62
N VAL A 178 26.52 -30.53 -10.71
CA VAL A 178 26.13 -29.12 -10.83
C VAL A 178 24.63 -28.91 -10.85
N ALA A 179 23.83 -29.89 -11.23
CA ALA A 179 22.38 -29.77 -11.35
C ALA A 179 21.69 -29.31 -10.06
N PRO A 180 22.05 -29.79 -8.86
CA PRO A 180 21.46 -29.31 -7.62
C PRO A 180 21.72 -27.81 -7.43
N GLY A 181 22.97 -27.34 -7.51
CA GLY A 181 23.29 -25.93 -7.30
C GLY A 181 22.68 -24.97 -8.35
N ILE A 182 22.49 -25.43 -9.58
CA ILE A 182 21.78 -24.69 -10.61
C ILE A 182 20.27 -24.60 -10.26
N ALA A 183 19.68 -25.71 -9.80
CA ALA A 183 18.29 -25.73 -9.39
C ALA A 183 18.02 -24.79 -8.20
N GLU A 184 18.89 -24.79 -7.19
CA GLU A 184 18.84 -23.87 -6.03
C GLU A 184 18.93 -22.41 -6.48
N ALA A 185 19.87 -22.12 -7.39
CA ALA A 185 20.03 -20.80 -7.95
C ALA A 185 18.76 -20.31 -8.66
N LEU A 186 18.19 -21.11 -9.56
CA LEU A 186 16.94 -20.78 -10.26
C LEU A 186 15.75 -20.58 -9.29
N PHE A 187 15.74 -21.38 -8.23
CA PHE A 187 14.72 -21.25 -7.19
C PHE A 187 14.77 -19.90 -6.46
N ALA A 188 15.97 -19.35 -6.20
CA ALA A 188 16.11 -18.01 -5.63
C ALA A 188 15.47 -16.92 -6.52
N THR A 189 15.64 -17.00 -7.83
CA THR A 189 14.99 -16.06 -8.77
C THR A 189 13.47 -16.25 -8.77
N ALA A 190 12.97 -17.47 -8.72
CA ALA A 190 11.53 -17.73 -8.65
C ALA A 190 10.91 -17.09 -7.40
N ILE A 191 11.55 -17.20 -6.22
CA ILE A 191 11.11 -16.54 -4.99
C ILE A 191 11.12 -15.02 -5.16
N GLY A 192 12.14 -14.44 -5.80
CA GLY A 192 12.22 -13.02 -6.10
C GLY A 192 11.04 -12.52 -6.92
N LEU A 193 10.65 -13.27 -7.96
CA LEU A 193 9.48 -12.96 -8.79
C LEU A 193 8.16 -13.11 -8.03
N VAL A 194 8.01 -14.15 -7.22
CA VAL A 194 6.83 -14.37 -6.36
C VAL A 194 6.65 -13.24 -5.36
N ALA A 195 7.73 -12.66 -4.85
CA ALA A 195 7.67 -11.50 -3.97
C ALA A 195 7.33 -10.21 -4.73
N ALA A 196 7.94 -10.01 -5.91
CA ALA A 196 7.84 -8.76 -6.67
C ALA A 196 6.49 -8.57 -7.35
N ILE A 197 5.95 -9.60 -7.99
CA ILE A 197 4.75 -9.47 -8.83
C ILE A 197 3.55 -8.95 -8.03
N PRO A 198 3.16 -9.54 -6.88
CA PRO A 198 2.07 -9.00 -6.09
C PRO A 198 2.37 -7.58 -5.58
N ALA A 199 3.62 -7.31 -5.17
CA ALA A 199 4.00 -6.01 -4.65
C ALA A 199 3.79 -4.89 -5.68
N VAL A 200 4.22 -5.09 -6.94
CA VAL A 200 4.01 -4.13 -8.04
C VAL A 200 2.53 -3.96 -8.37
N VAL A 201 1.81 -5.07 -8.51
CA VAL A 201 0.38 -5.03 -8.89
C VAL A 201 -0.44 -4.24 -7.87
N PHE A 202 -0.23 -4.52 -6.58
CA PHE A 202 -0.98 -3.84 -5.52
C PHE A 202 -0.48 -2.42 -5.25
N TYR A 203 0.82 -2.14 -5.43
CA TYR A 203 1.32 -0.77 -5.40
C TYR A 203 0.61 0.10 -6.45
N ASN A 204 0.58 -0.34 -7.70
CA ASN A 204 -0.07 0.39 -8.79
C ASN A 204 -1.57 0.59 -8.53
N LYS A 205 -2.24 -0.46 -8.02
CA LYS A 205 -3.65 -0.37 -7.65
C LYS A 205 -3.89 0.66 -6.55
N PHE A 206 -3.14 0.60 -5.45
CA PHE A 206 -3.34 1.50 -4.32
C PHE A 206 -2.93 2.94 -4.63
N SER A 207 -1.91 3.16 -5.45
CA SER A 207 -1.55 4.49 -5.95
C SER A 207 -2.66 5.11 -6.80
N ALA A 208 -3.29 4.32 -7.67
CA ALA A 208 -4.44 4.78 -8.43
C ALA A 208 -5.69 5.04 -7.54
N ASP A 209 -5.92 4.21 -6.53
CA ASP A 209 -7.01 4.41 -5.57
C ASP A 209 -6.77 5.66 -4.70
N ALA A 210 -5.51 5.94 -4.31
CA ALA A 210 -5.10 7.14 -3.60
C ALA A 210 -5.36 8.39 -4.45
N ALA A 211 -4.91 8.41 -5.70
CA ALA A 211 -5.11 9.53 -6.60
C ALA A 211 -6.60 9.86 -6.80
N ARG A 212 -7.46 8.84 -6.99
CA ARG A 212 -8.91 9.04 -7.11
C ARG A 212 -9.55 9.62 -5.85
N LEU A 213 -9.11 9.14 -4.67
CA LEU A 213 -9.63 9.66 -3.41
C LEU A 213 -9.17 11.10 -3.19
N ASN A 214 -7.91 11.42 -3.52
CA ASN A 214 -7.39 12.78 -3.44
C ASN A 214 -8.21 13.74 -4.29
N GLN A 215 -8.48 13.40 -5.55
CA GLN A 215 -9.32 14.21 -6.44
C GLN A 215 -10.73 14.43 -5.89
N ARG A 216 -11.34 13.41 -5.26
CA ARG A 216 -12.67 13.57 -4.60
C ARG A 216 -12.61 14.52 -3.40
N LEU A 217 -11.53 14.46 -2.60
CA LEU A 217 -11.36 15.35 -1.46
C LEU A 217 -11.13 16.79 -1.92
N GLU A 218 -10.34 17.01 -2.96
CA GLU A 218 -10.11 18.32 -3.58
C GLU A 218 -11.41 18.88 -4.16
N ALA A 219 -12.16 18.11 -4.94
CA ALA A 219 -13.45 18.54 -5.48
C ALA A 219 -14.44 18.94 -4.37
N PHE A 220 -14.52 18.15 -3.30
CA PHE A 220 -15.32 18.51 -2.15
C PHE A 220 -14.84 19.80 -1.47
N ALA A 221 -13.53 20.01 -1.35
CA ALA A 221 -12.97 21.24 -0.79
C ALA A 221 -13.35 22.47 -1.62
N ASP A 222 -13.30 22.39 -2.93
CA ASP A 222 -13.70 23.46 -3.85
C ASP A 222 -15.20 23.77 -3.74
N GLU A 223 -16.05 22.72 -3.71
CA GLU A 223 -17.51 22.89 -3.53
C GLU A 223 -17.84 23.54 -2.18
N PHE A 224 -17.18 23.08 -1.11
CA PHE A 224 -17.38 23.63 0.22
C PHE A 224 -16.88 25.07 0.32
N SER A 225 -15.75 25.40 -0.29
CA SER A 225 -15.22 26.76 -0.36
C SER A 225 -16.18 27.72 -1.07
N ALA A 226 -16.83 27.26 -2.15
CA ALA A 226 -17.86 28.04 -2.84
C ALA A 226 -19.12 28.27 -1.97
N ILE A 227 -19.49 27.31 -1.11
CA ILE A 227 -20.59 27.48 -0.14
C ILE A 227 -20.20 28.54 0.91
N VAL A 228 -18.97 28.42 1.46
CA VAL A 228 -18.45 29.35 2.46
C VAL A 228 -18.39 30.78 1.91
N SER A 229 -17.89 30.96 0.67
CA SER A 229 -17.83 32.28 0.02
C SER A 229 -19.21 32.92 -0.06
N ARG A 230 -20.21 32.20 -0.55
CA ARG A 230 -21.60 32.70 -0.62
C ARG A 230 -22.18 33.08 0.75
N GLN A 231 -21.82 32.32 1.79
CA GLN A 231 -22.29 32.59 3.15
C GLN A 231 -21.64 33.87 3.73
N VAL A 232 -20.37 34.13 3.41
CA VAL A 232 -19.65 35.36 3.77
C VAL A 232 -20.28 36.56 3.07
N ASP A 233 -20.52 36.44 1.75
CA ASP A 233 -21.12 37.54 0.95
C ASP A 233 -22.56 37.87 1.35
N SER A 234 -23.34 36.87 1.78
CA SER A 234 -24.74 37.06 2.22
C SER A 234 -24.87 37.58 3.65
N GLY A 235 -23.83 37.46 4.47
CA GLY A 235 -23.79 37.96 5.85
C GLY A 235 -23.18 39.36 5.99
N ALA A 236 -22.74 39.98 4.88
CA ALA A 236 -22.29 41.33 4.76
C ALA A 236 -23.42 42.23 4.24
#